data_935796c35d988f9d2364ece19487c133
#
_entry.id   935796c35d988f9d2364ece19487c133
#
_cell.length_a   1.000
_cell.length_b   1.000
_cell.length_c   1.000
_cell.angle_alpha   90.00
_cell.angle_beta   90.00
_cell.angle_gamma   90.00
#
_symmetry.space_group_name_H-M   'P 1'
#
loop_
_entity.id
_entity.type
_entity.pdbx_description
1 polymer ?
#
loop_
_entity_poly.entity_id
_entity_poly.type
_entity_poly.pdbx_seq_one_letter_code
_entity_poly.pdbx_strand_id
1 'polypeptide(L)'
;MRRSWRIALSILFGAPVLFLVALIIFYLIENYRGSRAWAACRSEYQKRGESLAPADFAPAPVTDEQNLLAAPPLSDWLNFSSRTPATNPMPQISQMEPGNWQRARFTRVREWTEQFGVDSGGRSRRTNILSATELMKNFARFDPGLRELFAANERRPLAGSAQSPLRNEQPVAQLDRALIPALAIHASARLALRDPTNALADTLLILRLAEASKDYPRYGALLSRADAVNTALQPIWEGLAARRWRDSDLVHLQRALTNLNLLAEASRVLRGERACAVQTIAERIPRRLQYSYSYQNWGPSMQRAWIHAGIGQIGPRGWRQRNLIALCHYYDQYVLEPIAAVNEGRSGEALRLVSIAFDNFHADCGFYDALARINTPNFAFGLPQLMRVQIGIHQAIVACGIERHRLTHDTLPGRLEELVPQFLDRLPESHPPLDYRVENNGRFTLKVNLTAEADGWESLPDSGGDRGAGPPASWRWEYPEPSRR
;
A
#
# COMPACT_ATOMS: atom_id res chain seq x y z
N MET A 1 -68.66 34.25 0.35
CA MET A 1 -67.78 33.67 -0.67
C MET A 1 -66.51 34.49 -1.01
N ARG A 2 -66.54 35.81 -1.16
CA ARG A 2 -65.32 36.57 -1.53
C ARG A 2 -64.21 36.66 -0.46
N ARG A 3 -64.54 36.54 0.82
CA ARG A 3 -63.58 36.63 1.94
C ARG A 3 -62.78 35.33 2.12
N SER A 4 -63.40 34.19 1.97
CA SER A 4 -62.75 32.85 2.04
C SER A 4 -61.79 32.63 0.85
N TRP A 5 -62.12 33.13 -0.33
CA TRP A 5 -61.28 33.05 -1.51
C TRP A 5 -60.00 33.91 -1.40
N ARG A 6 -60.10 35.11 -0.80
CA ARG A 6 -58.90 35.94 -0.51
C ARG A 6 -57.99 35.31 0.53
N ILE A 7 -58.53 34.69 1.54
CA ILE A 7 -57.75 33.96 2.55
C ILE A 7 -57.06 32.75 1.90
N ALA A 8 -57.75 31.97 1.10
CA ALA A 8 -57.17 30.83 0.39
C ALA A 8 -56.06 31.23 -0.59
N LEU A 9 -56.25 32.33 -1.33
CA LEU A 9 -55.19 32.90 -2.20
C LEU A 9 -53.99 33.44 -1.42
N SER A 10 -54.23 34.10 -0.26
CA SER A 10 -53.11 34.56 0.60
C SER A 10 -52.32 33.42 1.20
N ILE A 11 -52.97 32.32 1.55
CA ILE A 11 -52.28 31.09 2.03
C ILE A 11 -51.53 30.42 0.86
N LEU A 12 -52.17 30.32 -0.31
CA LEU A 12 -51.60 29.64 -1.47
C LEU A 12 -50.33 30.33 -1.98
N PHE A 13 -50.24 31.68 -1.96
CA PHE A 13 -49.07 32.41 -2.38
C PHE A 13 -48.14 32.87 -1.25
N GLY A 14 -48.71 33.11 -0.04
CA GLY A 14 -47.94 33.54 1.13
C GLY A 14 -47.08 32.42 1.73
N ALA A 15 -47.58 31.20 1.81
CA ALA A 15 -46.83 30.06 2.37
C ALA A 15 -45.58 29.70 1.55
N PRO A 16 -45.62 29.61 0.21
CA PRO A 16 -44.41 29.39 -0.59
C PRO A 16 -43.36 30.50 -0.44
N VAL A 17 -43.81 31.78 -0.38
CA VAL A 17 -42.90 32.91 -0.17
C VAL A 17 -42.24 32.87 1.18
N LEU A 18 -42.99 32.59 2.26
CA LEU A 18 -42.43 32.41 3.60
C LEU A 18 -41.46 31.26 3.65
N PHE A 19 -41.79 30.14 3.03
CA PHE A 19 -40.89 28.97 2.91
C PHE A 19 -39.60 29.34 2.19
N LEU A 20 -39.69 30.07 1.07
CA LEU A 20 -38.52 30.51 0.30
C LEU A 20 -37.63 31.45 1.13
N VAL A 21 -38.22 32.40 1.84
CA VAL A 21 -37.50 33.30 2.74
C VAL A 21 -36.80 32.51 3.86
N ALA A 22 -37.51 31.59 4.50
CA ALA A 22 -36.95 30.74 5.52
C ALA A 22 -35.78 29.89 4.99
N LEU A 23 -35.92 29.36 3.78
CA LEU A 23 -34.87 28.59 3.10
C LEU A 23 -33.63 29.45 2.82
N ILE A 24 -33.83 30.68 2.31
CA ILE A 24 -32.72 31.62 2.07
C ILE A 24 -32.00 31.94 3.38
N ILE A 25 -32.74 32.27 4.43
CA ILE A 25 -32.16 32.54 5.75
C ILE A 25 -31.38 31.33 6.28
N PHE A 26 -31.93 30.13 6.16
CA PHE A 26 -31.25 28.88 6.51
C PHE A 26 -29.93 28.72 5.77
N TYR A 27 -29.92 28.93 4.42
CA TYR A 27 -28.70 28.85 3.63
C TYR A 27 -27.67 29.89 4.05
N LEU A 28 -28.07 31.10 4.34
CA LEU A 28 -27.17 32.18 4.79
C LEU A 28 -26.54 31.84 6.14
N ILE A 29 -27.34 31.36 7.09
CA ILE A 29 -26.85 30.96 8.42
C ILE A 29 -25.85 29.79 8.31
N GLU A 30 -26.22 28.72 7.60
CA GLU A 30 -25.36 27.56 7.46
C GLU A 30 -24.05 27.89 6.70
N ASN A 31 -24.12 28.74 5.67
CA ASN A 31 -22.95 29.20 4.94
C ASN A 31 -22.01 30.03 5.83
N TYR A 32 -22.56 30.95 6.61
CA TYR A 32 -21.77 31.76 7.54
C TYR A 32 -21.08 30.91 8.62
N ARG A 33 -21.84 30.02 9.27
CA ARG A 33 -21.33 29.12 10.32
C ARG A 33 -20.25 28.20 9.78
N GLY A 34 -20.46 27.59 8.61
CA GLY A 34 -19.49 26.71 7.97
C GLY A 34 -18.21 27.43 7.57
N SER A 35 -18.34 28.63 6.96
CA SER A 35 -17.18 29.41 6.53
C SER A 35 -16.29 29.85 7.70
N ARG A 36 -16.93 30.31 8.80
CA ARG A 36 -16.20 30.69 10.01
C ARG A 36 -15.47 29.50 10.65
N ALA A 37 -16.15 28.37 10.77
CA ALA A 37 -15.56 27.16 11.35
C ALA A 37 -14.40 26.64 10.50
N TRP A 38 -14.54 26.63 9.16
CA TRP A 38 -13.47 26.21 8.26
C TRP A 38 -12.27 27.18 8.28
N ALA A 39 -12.51 28.48 8.37
CA ALA A 39 -11.44 29.46 8.51
C ALA A 39 -10.63 29.24 9.82
N ALA A 40 -11.32 28.95 10.93
CA ALA A 40 -10.68 28.62 12.20
C ALA A 40 -9.84 27.35 12.10
N CYS A 41 -10.38 26.29 11.50
CA CYS A 41 -9.68 25.04 11.27
C CYS A 41 -8.40 25.24 10.43
N ARG A 42 -8.48 25.96 9.30
CA ARG A 42 -7.30 26.28 8.48
C ARG A 42 -6.23 27.05 9.25
N SER A 43 -6.66 28.04 10.07
CA SER A 43 -5.75 28.81 10.89
C SER A 43 -5.02 27.94 11.91
N GLU A 44 -5.68 26.91 12.46
CA GLU A 44 -5.05 25.96 13.36
C GLU A 44 -3.97 25.13 12.66
N TYR A 45 -4.23 24.62 11.45
CA TYR A 45 -3.21 23.91 10.65
C TYR A 45 -2.02 24.82 10.33
N GLN A 46 -2.27 26.06 9.95
CA GLN A 46 -1.21 27.04 9.70
C GLN A 46 -0.35 27.30 10.93
N LYS A 47 -0.96 27.40 12.13
CA LYS A 47 -0.22 27.55 13.40
C LYS A 47 0.64 26.34 13.73
N ARG A 48 0.22 25.13 13.34
CA ARG A 48 1.02 23.89 13.49
C ARG A 48 2.09 23.76 12.41
N GLY A 49 2.17 24.66 11.43
CA GLY A 49 3.07 24.55 10.28
C GLY A 49 2.67 23.46 9.29
N GLU A 50 1.40 23.01 9.32
CA GLU A 50 0.89 21.98 8.43
C GLU A 50 0.16 22.57 7.22
N SER A 51 0.48 22.07 6.03
CA SER A 51 -0.20 22.46 4.80
C SER A 51 -1.42 21.58 4.53
N LEU A 52 -2.45 22.19 3.94
CA LEU A 52 -3.61 21.55 3.34
C LEU A 52 -3.63 21.70 1.81
N ALA A 53 -2.54 22.18 1.21
CA ALA A 53 -2.41 22.34 -0.23
C ALA A 53 -1.66 21.12 -0.84
N PRO A 54 -2.23 20.39 -1.81
CA PRO A 54 -1.58 19.25 -2.43
C PRO A 54 -0.23 19.56 -3.09
N ALA A 55 -0.06 20.81 -3.56
CA ALA A 55 1.17 21.25 -4.20
C ALA A 55 2.40 21.13 -3.29
N ASP A 56 2.23 21.30 -1.98
CA ASP A 56 3.31 21.26 -0.99
C ASP A 56 3.80 19.81 -0.72
N PHE A 57 3.04 18.84 -1.18
CA PHE A 57 3.35 17.41 -1.08
C PHE A 57 3.72 16.79 -2.44
N ALA A 58 3.69 17.58 -3.51
CA ALA A 58 4.06 17.07 -4.83
C ALA A 58 5.51 16.57 -4.80
N PRO A 59 5.78 15.40 -5.44
CA PRO A 59 7.16 14.94 -5.59
C PRO A 59 7.96 15.95 -6.41
N ALA A 60 9.26 16.03 -6.12
CA ALA A 60 10.18 16.84 -6.93
C ALA A 60 10.14 16.33 -8.39
N PRO A 61 10.13 17.24 -9.37
CA PRO A 61 10.15 16.84 -10.76
C PRO A 61 11.47 16.10 -11.08
N VAL A 62 11.34 14.97 -11.76
CA VAL A 62 12.48 14.17 -12.24
C VAL A 62 12.54 14.31 -13.76
N THR A 63 13.71 14.64 -14.32
CA THR A 63 13.87 14.74 -15.77
C THR A 63 13.77 13.35 -16.40
N ASP A 64 13.33 13.28 -17.65
CA ASP A 64 13.12 12.00 -18.35
C ASP A 64 14.44 11.21 -18.48
N GLU A 65 15.59 11.88 -18.61
CA GLU A 65 16.92 11.27 -18.71
C GLU A 65 17.34 10.56 -17.42
N GLN A 66 16.88 11.05 -16.28
CA GLN A 66 17.19 10.50 -14.96
C GLN A 66 16.09 9.55 -14.45
N ASN A 67 14.92 9.54 -15.08
CA ASN A 67 13.74 8.84 -14.62
C ASN A 67 13.63 7.45 -15.23
N LEU A 68 13.75 6.42 -14.40
CA LEU A 68 13.55 5.03 -14.83
C LEU A 68 12.16 4.79 -15.45
N LEU A 69 11.10 5.42 -14.90
CA LEU A 69 9.75 5.25 -15.44
C LEU A 69 9.56 5.86 -16.82
N ALA A 70 10.38 6.83 -17.21
CA ALA A 70 10.38 7.42 -18.54
C ALA A 70 11.20 6.61 -19.56
N ALA A 71 11.90 5.56 -19.12
CA ALA A 71 12.66 4.71 -20.03
C ALA A 71 11.78 3.67 -20.72
N PRO A 72 12.01 3.35 -22.00
CA PRO A 72 11.52 2.12 -22.58
C PRO A 72 12.10 0.90 -21.82
N PRO A 73 11.38 -0.18 -21.64
CA PRO A 73 9.99 -0.38 -22.03
C PRO A 73 8.94 0.13 -21.01
N LEU A 74 9.36 0.67 -19.85
CA LEU A 74 8.42 1.10 -18.81
C LEU A 74 7.46 2.18 -19.29
N SER A 75 7.98 3.18 -20.01
CA SER A 75 7.12 4.24 -20.57
C SER A 75 6.04 3.68 -21.48
N ASP A 76 6.38 2.65 -22.28
CA ASP A 76 5.42 2.02 -23.20
C ASP A 76 4.39 1.18 -22.43
N TRP A 77 4.83 0.45 -21.40
CA TRP A 77 3.95 -0.37 -20.55
C TRP A 77 3.01 0.48 -19.68
N LEU A 78 3.43 1.68 -19.30
CA LEU A 78 2.65 2.60 -18.46
C LEU A 78 1.73 3.52 -19.29
N ASN A 79 1.99 3.69 -20.59
CA ASN A 79 1.21 4.55 -21.48
C ASN A 79 0.03 3.79 -22.13
N PHE A 80 -1.05 3.59 -21.37
CA PHE A 80 -2.27 2.93 -21.87
C PHE A 80 -3.04 3.67 -22.97
N SER A 81 -2.72 4.92 -23.25
CA SER A 81 -3.41 5.73 -24.25
C SER A 81 -2.89 5.51 -25.68
N SER A 82 -1.73 4.87 -25.83
CA SER A 82 -1.23 4.55 -27.17
C SER A 82 -1.97 3.32 -27.74
N ARG A 83 -2.69 3.51 -28.83
CA ARG A 83 -3.32 2.43 -29.61
C ARG A 83 -2.29 1.52 -30.30
N THR A 84 -1.02 1.78 -30.17
CA THR A 84 0.10 0.99 -30.67
C THR A 84 0.41 -0.12 -29.66
N PRO A 85 0.38 -1.39 -30.06
CA PRO A 85 0.86 -2.47 -29.20
C PRO A 85 2.30 -2.20 -28.79
N ALA A 86 2.61 -2.37 -27.51
CA ALA A 86 3.99 -2.27 -27.05
C ALA A 86 4.88 -3.24 -27.83
N THR A 87 6.02 -2.77 -28.29
CA THR A 87 6.98 -3.59 -29.09
C THR A 87 7.45 -4.80 -28.27
N ASN A 88 7.54 -4.64 -26.95
CA ASN A 88 7.89 -5.68 -26.01
C ASN A 88 6.69 -5.98 -25.09
N PRO A 89 6.19 -7.22 -25.05
CA PRO A 89 5.08 -7.56 -24.18
C PRO A 89 5.51 -7.47 -22.71
N MET A 90 4.67 -6.87 -21.88
CA MET A 90 4.82 -6.93 -20.41
C MET A 90 4.33 -8.29 -19.91
N PRO A 91 5.05 -8.95 -19.00
CA PRO A 91 4.54 -10.15 -18.35
C PRO A 91 3.20 -9.86 -17.67
N GLN A 92 2.17 -10.62 -17.98
CA GLN A 92 0.88 -10.54 -17.29
C GLN A 92 0.73 -11.74 -16.38
N ILE A 93 0.35 -11.49 -15.14
CA ILE A 93 0.17 -12.52 -14.13
C ILE A 93 -1.30 -12.54 -13.71
N SER A 94 -1.88 -13.73 -13.60
CA SER A 94 -3.18 -13.90 -12.94
C SER A 94 -3.02 -13.68 -11.43
N GLN A 95 -4.13 -13.47 -10.73
CA GLN A 95 -4.17 -13.13 -9.29
C GLN A 95 -3.65 -14.25 -8.33
N MET A 96 -2.78 -15.14 -8.80
CA MET A 96 -2.16 -16.17 -7.96
C MET A 96 -0.97 -15.60 -7.19
N GLU A 97 -0.86 -15.92 -5.92
CA GLU A 97 0.31 -15.56 -5.11
C GLU A 97 1.53 -16.37 -5.56
N PRO A 98 2.68 -15.73 -5.86
CA PRO A 98 3.89 -16.42 -6.30
C PRO A 98 4.37 -17.47 -5.30
N GLY A 99 4.38 -17.12 -4.05
CA GLY A 99 4.74 -17.90 -2.87
C GLY A 99 4.27 -17.14 -1.64
N ASN A 100 4.56 -17.64 -0.45
CA ASN A 100 4.20 -16.94 0.78
C ASN A 100 5.27 -17.21 1.85
N TRP A 101 6.27 -16.32 1.92
CA TRP A 101 7.37 -16.41 2.88
C TRP A 101 6.89 -16.37 4.33
N GLN A 102 5.80 -15.63 4.60
CA GLN A 102 5.20 -15.53 5.94
C GLN A 102 4.59 -16.86 6.43
N ARG A 103 4.28 -17.75 5.49
CA ARG A 103 3.79 -19.12 5.75
C ARG A 103 4.85 -20.19 5.42
N ALA A 104 6.13 -19.79 5.31
CA ALA A 104 7.25 -20.63 4.92
C ALA A 104 6.98 -21.45 3.63
N ARG A 105 6.33 -20.85 2.63
CA ARG A 105 5.98 -21.49 1.37
C ARG A 105 6.82 -20.94 0.22
N PHE A 106 7.56 -21.82 -0.44
CA PHE A 106 8.29 -21.52 -1.66
C PHE A 106 7.32 -21.19 -2.82
N THR A 107 7.83 -20.42 -3.78
CA THR A 107 7.17 -20.20 -5.06
C THR A 107 6.92 -21.53 -5.75
N ARG A 108 5.67 -21.75 -6.19
CA ARG A 108 5.25 -22.97 -6.87
C ARG A 108 5.61 -22.89 -8.34
N VAL A 109 6.91 -23.03 -8.64
CA VAL A 109 7.47 -22.88 -9.98
C VAL A 109 6.70 -23.66 -11.05
N ARG A 110 6.20 -24.85 -10.72
CA ARG A 110 5.40 -25.68 -11.62
C ARG A 110 4.10 -25.01 -12.06
N GLU A 111 3.32 -24.47 -11.11
CA GLU A 111 2.04 -23.80 -11.41
C GLU A 111 2.26 -22.57 -12.28
N TRP A 112 3.34 -21.84 -12.05
CA TRP A 112 3.71 -20.69 -12.85
C TRP A 112 4.19 -21.07 -14.25
N THR A 113 4.84 -22.20 -14.41
CA THR A 113 5.26 -22.69 -15.72
C THR A 113 4.03 -23.04 -16.57
N GLU A 114 3.01 -23.65 -15.98
CA GLU A 114 1.75 -23.96 -16.65
C GLU A 114 1.06 -22.66 -17.10
N GLN A 115 1.07 -21.60 -16.26
CA GLN A 115 0.44 -20.33 -16.60
C GLN A 115 1.17 -19.57 -17.72
N PHE A 116 2.50 -19.50 -17.69
CA PHE A 116 3.28 -18.82 -18.71
C PHE A 116 3.43 -19.63 -20.01
N GLY A 117 3.21 -20.94 -19.97
CA GLY A 117 3.29 -21.84 -21.10
C GLY A 117 2.03 -21.96 -21.95
N VAL A 118 0.94 -21.29 -21.57
CA VAL A 118 -0.31 -21.31 -22.34
C VAL A 118 -0.17 -20.43 -23.56
N ASP A 119 -0.09 -21.04 -24.75
CA ASP A 119 -0.35 -20.36 -26.00
C ASP A 119 -1.73 -19.70 -25.92
N SER A 120 -1.87 -18.52 -26.51
CA SER A 120 -3.06 -17.68 -26.57
C SER A 120 -4.34 -18.35 -27.08
N GLY A 121 -4.36 -19.66 -27.19
CA GLY A 121 -5.46 -20.51 -27.67
C GLY A 121 -6.21 -21.30 -26.58
N GLY A 122 -5.96 -21.09 -25.29
CA GLY A 122 -6.85 -21.55 -24.20
C GLY A 122 -6.95 -23.08 -23.98
N ARG A 123 -6.01 -23.89 -24.45
CA ARG A 123 -5.97 -25.34 -24.18
C ARG A 123 -4.77 -25.66 -23.30
N SER A 124 -5.00 -25.76 -21.98
CA SER A 124 -4.05 -26.31 -21.01
C SER A 124 -3.60 -27.71 -21.49
N ARG A 125 -2.35 -27.81 -21.93
CA ARG A 125 -1.72 -29.14 -22.12
C ARG A 125 -1.42 -29.73 -20.77
N ARG A 126 -2.22 -30.66 -20.33
CA ARG A 126 -2.01 -31.53 -19.15
C ARG A 126 -0.87 -32.51 -19.37
N THR A 127 0.34 -32.08 -19.64
CA THR A 127 1.47 -33.03 -19.70
C THR A 127 2.75 -32.39 -19.25
N ASN A 128 3.40 -33.06 -18.33
CA ASN A 128 4.77 -32.96 -17.86
C ASN A 128 5.04 -31.97 -16.70
N ILE A 129 5.83 -32.51 -15.78
CA ILE A 129 6.44 -31.78 -14.66
C ILE A 129 7.36 -30.71 -15.27
N LEU A 130 6.87 -29.49 -15.34
CA LEU A 130 7.62 -28.35 -15.87
C LEU A 130 8.62 -27.90 -14.79
N SER A 131 9.89 -27.86 -15.15
CA SER A 131 11.01 -27.49 -14.29
C SER A 131 11.24 -25.97 -14.29
N ALA A 132 12.06 -25.46 -13.37
CA ALA A 132 12.48 -24.06 -13.41
C ALA A 132 13.13 -23.66 -14.75
N THR A 133 13.79 -24.62 -15.44
CA THR A 133 14.35 -24.42 -16.79
C THR A 133 13.27 -24.13 -17.83
N GLU A 134 12.13 -24.81 -17.75
CA GLU A 134 11.02 -24.57 -18.69
C GLU A 134 10.30 -23.26 -18.38
N LEU A 135 10.16 -22.91 -17.10
CA LEU A 135 9.68 -21.59 -16.71
C LEU A 135 10.57 -20.49 -17.32
N MET A 136 11.88 -20.62 -17.22
CA MET A 136 12.82 -19.66 -17.82
C MET A 136 12.70 -19.62 -19.36
N LYS A 137 12.47 -20.75 -20.05
CA LYS A 137 12.19 -20.74 -21.48
C LYS A 137 10.91 -19.98 -21.81
N ASN A 138 9.87 -20.12 -21.00
CA ASN A 138 8.62 -19.37 -21.19
C ASN A 138 8.78 -17.87 -20.93
N PHE A 139 9.68 -17.49 -20.00
CA PHE A 139 10.06 -16.10 -19.76
C PHE A 139 10.91 -15.50 -20.89
N ALA A 140 11.61 -16.30 -21.70
CA ALA A 140 12.52 -15.82 -22.73
C ALA A 140 11.86 -14.85 -23.75
N ARG A 141 10.55 -14.94 -23.95
CA ARG A 141 9.78 -13.98 -24.77
C ARG A 141 9.80 -12.55 -24.21
N PHE A 142 10.03 -12.39 -22.90
CA PHE A 142 10.12 -11.10 -22.22
C PHE A 142 11.56 -10.59 -22.08
N ASP A 143 12.56 -11.43 -22.40
CA ASP A 143 13.99 -11.09 -22.24
C ASP A 143 14.42 -9.80 -22.95
N PRO A 144 13.93 -9.48 -24.18
CA PRO A 144 14.32 -8.22 -24.81
C PRO A 144 13.93 -6.99 -23.96
N GLY A 145 12.67 -6.95 -23.51
CA GLY A 145 12.18 -5.86 -22.66
C GLY A 145 12.85 -5.83 -21.30
N LEU A 146 13.08 -7.00 -20.66
CA LEU A 146 13.77 -7.07 -19.38
C LEU A 146 15.23 -6.60 -19.48
N ARG A 147 15.97 -7.00 -20.52
CA ARG A 147 17.35 -6.52 -20.75
C ARG A 147 17.42 -5.00 -20.93
N GLU A 148 16.48 -4.44 -21.69
CA GLU A 148 16.37 -3.00 -21.87
C GLU A 148 16.07 -2.30 -20.54
N LEU A 149 15.17 -2.87 -19.73
CA LEU A 149 14.82 -2.37 -18.40
C LEU A 149 16.03 -2.41 -17.43
N PHE A 150 16.80 -3.50 -17.40
CA PHE A 150 18.01 -3.58 -16.58
C PHE A 150 19.06 -2.55 -17.03
N ALA A 151 19.29 -2.40 -18.34
CA ALA A 151 20.19 -1.40 -18.85
C ALA A 151 19.74 0.04 -18.57
N ALA A 152 18.43 0.29 -18.55
CA ALA A 152 17.87 1.58 -18.14
C ALA A 152 18.05 1.82 -16.63
N ASN A 153 17.84 0.79 -15.80
CA ASN A 153 18.02 0.89 -14.36
C ASN A 153 19.45 1.27 -13.94
N GLU A 154 20.46 0.80 -14.66
CA GLU A 154 21.85 1.18 -14.41
C GLU A 154 22.13 2.65 -14.74
N ARG A 155 21.49 3.19 -15.76
CA ARG A 155 21.75 4.55 -16.28
C ARG A 155 20.88 5.63 -15.64
N ARG A 156 19.70 5.27 -15.12
CA ARG A 156 18.69 6.22 -14.61
C ARG A 156 18.57 6.08 -13.10
N PRO A 157 19.18 6.97 -12.32
CA PRO A 157 19.29 6.80 -10.86
C PRO A 157 18.00 7.05 -10.10
N LEU A 158 17.01 7.72 -10.71
CA LEU A 158 15.76 8.10 -10.06
C LEU A 158 14.58 7.33 -10.65
N ALA A 159 13.56 7.13 -9.82
CA ALA A 159 12.28 6.61 -10.26
C ALA A 159 11.19 7.49 -9.65
N GLY A 160 10.49 8.23 -10.46
CA GLY A 160 9.49 9.19 -9.99
C GLY A 160 8.35 9.37 -10.97
N SER A 161 7.15 9.62 -10.45
CA SER A 161 6.00 9.93 -11.28
C SER A 161 5.89 11.43 -11.52
N ALA A 162 5.88 11.84 -12.78
CA ALA A 162 5.63 13.23 -13.19
C ALA A 162 4.14 13.62 -13.09
N GLN A 163 3.26 12.71 -12.68
CA GLN A 163 1.83 12.96 -12.65
C GLN A 163 1.40 13.83 -11.48
N SER A 164 0.38 14.67 -11.73
CA SER A 164 -0.24 15.48 -10.68
C SER A 164 -0.77 14.61 -9.53
N PRO A 165 -0.50 14.99 -8.27
CA PRO A 165 -1.03 14.30 -7.09
C PRO A 165 -2.56 14.18 -7.06
N LEU A 166 -3.26 15.05 -7.80
CA LEU A 166 -4.73 15.04 -7.91
C LEU A 166 -5.25 13.94 -8.84
N ARG A 167 -4.42 13.40 -9.74
CA ARG A 167 -4.82 12.25 -10.55
C ARG A 167 -4.77 10.99 -9.71
N ASN A 168 -5.87 10.24 -9.72
CA ASN A 168 -5.95 8.96 -9.01
C ASN A 168 -5.23 7.81 -9.76
N GLU A 169 -4.83 8.03 -10.98
CA GLU A 169 -4.15 7.03 -11.79
C GLU A 169 -2.72 6.89 -11.29
N GLN A 170 -2.45 5.77 -10.64
CA GLN A 170 -1.11 5.40 -10.22
C GLN A 170 -0.46 4.66 -11.39
N PRO A 171 0.52 5.25 -12.06
CA PRO A 171 1.22 4.54 -13.14
C PRO A 171 1.88 3.26 -12.65
N VAL A 172 2.25 3.23 -11.36
CA VAL A 172 2.93 2.10 -10.73
C VAL A 172 2.00 0.95 -10.38
N ALA A 173 0.69 1.19 -10.17
CA ALA A 173 -0.26 0.13 -9.81
C ALA A 173 -0.34 -1.02 -10.83
N GLN A 174 0.04 -0.77 -12.07
CA GLN A 174 0.12 -1.80 -13.11
C GLN A 174 1.40 -2.62 -13.01
N LEU A 175 2.50 -2.00 -12.62
CA LEU A 175 3.75 -2.69 -12.35
C LEU A 175 3.57 -3.66 -11.18
N ASP A 176 2.82 -3.26 -10.15
CA ASP A 176 2.51 -4.09 -8.97
C ASP A 176 1.71 -5.35 -9.34
N ARG A 177 0.84 -5.25 -10.33
CA ARG A 177 -0.03 -6.38 -10.72
C ARG A 177 0.59 -7.33 -11.73
N ALA A 178 1.64 -6.93 -12.41
CA ALA A 178 2.20 -7.69 -13.51
C ALA A 178 3.73 -7.85 -13.43
N LEU A 179 4.48 -6.77 -13.56
CA LEU A 179 5.93 -6.83 -13.67
C LEU A 179 6.60 -7.27 -12.35
N ILE A 180 6.21 -6.68 -11.23
CA ILE A 180 6.83 -6.95 -9.92
C ILE A 180 6.66 -8.42 -9.51
N PRO A 181 5.46 -9.02 -9.55
CA PRO A 181 5.31 -10.45 -9.29
C PRO A 181 6.05 -11.32 -10.31
N ALA A 182 6.10 -10.91 -11.58
CA ALA A 182 6.87 -11.65 -12.60
C ALA A 182 8.35 -11.67 -12.29
N LEU A 183 8.94 -10.55 -11.89
CA LEU A 183 10.34 -10.47 -11.45
C LEU A 183 10.60 -11.34 -10.22
N ALA A 184 9.69 -11.40 -9.26
CA ALA A 184 9.83 -12.26 -8.08
C ALA A 184 9.82 -13.75 -8.45
N ILE A 185 8.91 -14.17 -9.36
CA ILE A 185 8.86 -15.54 -9.88
C ILE A 185 10.14 -15.86 -10.65
N HIS A 186 10.63 -14.92 -11.46
CA HIS A 186 11.86 -15.04 -12.22
C HIS A 186 13.07 -15.20 -11.31
N ALA A 187 13.18 -14.38 -10.24
CA ALA A 187 14.21 -14.51 -9.20
C ALA A 187 14.16 -15.88 -8.51
N SER A 188 12.96 -16.32 -8.10
CA SER A 188 12.78 -17.64 -7.47
C SER A 188 13.18 -18.79 -8.39
N ALA A 189 12.85 -18.72 -9.69
CA ALA A 189 13.27 -19.72 -10.67
C ALA A 189 14.80 -19.73 -10.84
N ARG A 190 15.46 -18.59 -10.88
CA ARG A 190 16.93 -18.45 -10.94
C ARG A 190 17.61 -19.03 -9.69
N LEU A 191 17.05 -18.79 -8.50
CA LEU A 191 17.54 -19.40 -7.26
C LEU A 191 17.44 -20.93 -7.30
N ALA A 192 16.33 -21.47 -7.83
CA ALA A 192 16.19 -22.91 -8.03
C ALA A 192 17.24 -23.48 -9.00
N LEU A 193 17.64 -22.71 -10.01
CA LEU A 193 18.68 -23.04 -10.98
C LEU A 193 20.11 -22.72 -10.48
N ARG A 194 20.29 -22.29 -9.25
CA ARG A 194 21.56 -21.90 -8.64
C ARG A 194 22.24 -20.70 -9.32
N ASP A 195 21.44 -19.74 -9.79
CA ASP A 195 21.88 -18.47 -10.36
C ASP A 195 21.56 -17.28 -9.44
N PRO A 196 22.28 -17.12 -8.31
CA PRO A 196 22.00 -16.06 -7.35
C PRO A 196 22.31 -14.67 -7.88
N THR A 197 23.28 -14.52 -8.78
CA THR A 197 23.66 -13.20 -9.33
C THR A 197 22.52 -12.55 -10.06
N ASN A 198 21.89 -13.28 -10.97
CA ASN A 198 20.76 -12.76 -11.72
C ASN A 198 19.47 -12.69 -10.86
N ALA A 199 19.29 -13.60 -9.91
CA ALA A 199 18.20 -13.51 -8.94
C ALA A 199 18.31 -12.24 -8.07
N LEU A 200 19.53 -11.86 -7.67
CA LEU A 200 19.80 -10.61 -6.96
C LEU A 200 19.39 -9.39 -7.81
N ALA A 201 19.79 -9.39 -9.08
CA ALA A 201 19.43 -8.29 -9.99
C ALA A 201 17.92 -8.10 -10.11
N ASP A 202 17.16 -9.19 -10.30
CA ASP A 202 15.68 -9.15 -10.31
C ASP A 202 15.13 -8.58 -9.01
N THR A 203 15.63 -9.07 -7.85
CA THR A 203 15.16 -8.66 -6.53
C THR A 203 15.43 -7.18 -6.26
N LEU A 204 16.62 -6.71 -6.59
CA LEU A 204 16.99 -5.29 -6.44
C LEU A 204 16.19 -4.39 -7.39
N LEU A 205 15.85 -4.87 -8.59
CA LEU A 205 14.97 -4.14 -9.50
C LEU A 205 13.56 -3.99 -8.93
N ILE A 206 13.00 -5.03 -8.27
CA ILE A 206 11.70 -4.90 -7.59
C ILE A 206 11.76 -3.79 -6.54
N LEU A 207 12.77 -3.81 -5.67
CA LEU A 207 12.95 -2.78 -4.64
C LEU A 207 13.11 -1.39 -5.25
N ARG A 208 13.80 -1.30 -6.39
CA ARG A 208 13.97 -0.06 -7.15
C ARG A 208 12.65 0.47 -7.72
N LEU A 209 11.82 -0.41 -8.27
CA LEU A 209 10.49 -0.04 -8.78
C LEU A 209 9.56 0.41 -7.65
N ALA A 210 9.67 -0.18 -6.45
CA ALA A 210 8.94 0.27 -5.27
C ALA A 210 9.25 1.73 -4.89
N GLU A 211 10.47 2.23 -5.14
CA GLU A 211 10.86 3.62 -4.90
C GLU A 211 10.08 4.62 -5.78
N ALA A 212 9.57 4.18 -6.94
CA ALA A 212 8.77 5.04 -7.82
C ALA A 212 7.49 5.59 -7.18
N SER A 213 6.98 4.91 -6.14
CA SER A 213 5.79 5.34 -5.38
C SER A 213 6.11 6.11 -4.10
N LYS A 214 7.40 6.25 -3.74
CA LYS A 214 7.84 6.75 -2.42
C LYS A 214 7.30 8.13 -2.09
N ASP A 215 7.40 9.05 -3.01
CA ASP A 215 7.06 10.46 -2.79
C ASP A 215 5.66 10.83 -3.30
N TYR A 216 4.92 9.86 -3.84
CA TYR A 216 3.58 10.12 -4.36
C TYR A 216 2.58 10.21 -3.19
N PRO A 217 1.94 11.39 -2.96
CA PRO A 217 1.17 11.65 -1.75
C PRO A 217 -0.23 11.02 -1.81
N ARG A 218 -0.30 9.72 -1.99
CA ARG A 218 -1.55 8.95 -2.09
C ARG A 218 -1.45 7.67 -1.28
N TYR A 219 -2.49 7.41 -0.49
CA TYR A 219 -2.61 6.18 0.30
C TYR A 219 -2.44 4.90 -0.53
N GLY A 220 -3.06 4.84 -1.70
CA GLY A 220 -2.89 3.71 -2.60
C GLY A 220 -1.45 3.52 -3.07
N ALA A 221 -0.68 4.60 -3.31
CA ALA A 221 0.73 4.51 -3.68
C ALA A 221 1.59 3.95 -2.53
N LEU A 222 1.27 4.33 -1.29
CA LEU A 222 1.92 3.79 -0.10
C LEU A 222 1.68 2.28 0.04
N LEU A 223 0.45 1.82 -0.18
CA LEU A 223 0.11 0.39 -0.16
C LEU A 223 0.77 -0.38 -1.30
N SER A 224 0.74 0.16 -2.53
CA SER A 224 1.43 -0.43 -3.68
C SER A 224 2.92 -0.61 -3.41
N ARG A 225 3.56 0.40 -2.80
CA ARG A 225 4.96 0.31 -2.40
C ARG A 225 5.20 -0.80 -1.37
N ALA A 226 4.34 -0.88 -0.36
CA ALA A 226 4.41 -1.95 0.63
C ALA A 226 4.25 -3.33 -0.02
N ASP A 227 3.32 -3.50 -0.95
CA ASP A 227 3.10 -4.75 -1.67
C ASP A 227 4.30 -5.14 -2.54
N ALA A 228 4.92 -4.16 -3.23
CA ALA A 228 6.13 -4.38 -4.01
C ALA A 228 7.30 -4.85 -3.13
N VAL A 229 7.51 -4.19 -1.98
CA VAL A 229 8.54 -4.60 -1.01
C VAL A 229 8.25 -5.99 -0.44
N ASN A 230 7.00 -6.26 -0.04
CA ASN A 230 6.59 -7.60 0.43
C ASN A 230 6.84 -8.68 -0.61
N THR A 231 6.61 -8.37 -1.89
CA THR A 231 6.89 -9.27 -3.01
C THR A 231 8.39 -9.53 -3.16
N ALA A 232 9.25 -8.53 -2.96
CA ALA A 232 10.71 -8.70 -2.97
C ALA A 232 11.23 -9.56 -1.80
N LEU A 233 10.53 -9.57 -0.66
CA LEU A 233 10.91 -10.42 0.48
C LEU A 233 10.80 -11.93 0.16
N GLN A 234 9.96 -12.33 -0.80
CA GLN A 234 9.81 -13.74 -1.19
C GLN A 234 11.12 -14.34 -1.75
N PRO A 235 11.74 -13.82 -2.82
CA PRO A 235 13.01 -14.36 -3.30
C PRO A 235 14.16 -14.19 -2.29
N ILE A 236 14.16 -13.12 -1.46
CA ILE A 236 15.16 -12.96 -0.39
C ILE A 236 15.06 -14.14 0.58
N TRP A 237 13.85 -14.43 1.07
CA TRP A 237 13.58 -15.53 1.97
C TRP A 237 13.91 -16.89 1.34
N GLU A 238 13.53 -17.12 0.08
CA GLU A 238 13.81 -18.38 -0.63
C GLU A 238 15.30 -18.64 -0.76
N GLY A 239 16.06 -17.61 -1.12
CA GLY A 239 17.52 -17.73 -1.25
C GLY A 239 18.21 -18.00 0.07
N LEU A 240 17.73 -17.42 1.18
CA LEU A 240 18.19 -17.73 2.54
C LEU A 240 17.77 -19.17 2.94
N ALA A 241 16.50 -19.54 2.71
CA ALA A 241 15.99 -20.88 3.00
C ALA A 241 16.77 -21.98 2.28
N ALA A 242 17.12 -21.73 1.02
CA ALA A 242 17.88 -22.66 0.19
C ALA A 242 19.41 -22.48 0.30
N ARG A 243 19.90 -21.54 1.11
CA ARG A 243 21.34 -21.19 1.26
C ARG A 243 22.00 -20.94 -0.09
N ARG A 244 21.39 -20.07 -0.91
CA ARG A 244 21.83 -19.75 -2.27
C ARG A 244 22.61 -18.43 -2.34
N TRP A 245 22.34 -17.50 -1.42
CA TRP A 245 23.00 -16.20 -1.41
C TRP A 245 24.45 -16.32 -0.96
N ARG A 246 25.33 -15.58 -1.63
CA ARG A 246 26.72 -15.37 -1.23
C ARG A 246 26.79 -14.18 -0.27
N ASP A 247 27.89 -14.02 0.47
CA ASP A 247 28.06 -12.88 1.39
C ASP A 247 27.90 -11.54 0.68
N SER A 248 28.50 -11.38 -0.50
CA SER A 248 28.37 -10.17 -1.32
C SER A 248 26.91 -9.87 -1.70
N ASP A 249 26.12 -10.88 -2.02
CA ASP A 249 24.71 -10.73 -2.39
C ASP A 249 23.89 -10.24 -1.18
N LEU A 250 24.17 -10.81 0.00
CA LEU A 250 23.52 -10.44 1.26
C LEU A 250 23.85 -9.00 1.68
N VAL A 251 25.09 -8.53 1.45
CA VAL A 251 25.47 -7.13 1.68
C VAL A 251 24.64 -6.18 0.83
N HIS A 252 24.44 -6.49 -0.45
CA HIS A 252 23.61 -5.68 -1.34
C HIS A 252 22.15 -5.65 -0.90
N LEU A 253 21.59 -6.80 -0.54
CA LEU A 253 20.22 -6.92 -0.04
C LEU A 253 20.02 -6.13 1.26
N GLN A 254 20.94 -6.29 2.24
CA GLN A 254 20.90 -5.52 3.49
C GLN A 254 20.91 -4.01 3.24
N ARG A 255 21.82 -3.53 2.38
CA ARG A 255 21.91 -2.10 2.05
C ARG A 255 20.62 -1.59 1.41
N ALA A 256 20.05 -2.33 0.48
CA ALA A 256 18.79 -1.95 -0.16
C ALA A 256 17.63 -1.90 0.85
N LEU A 257 17.53 -2.88 1.75
CA LEU A 257 16.47 -2.97 2.76
C LEU A 257 16.63 -1.92 3.87
N THR A 258 17.85 -1.60 4.30
CA THR A 258 18.10 -0.62 5.38
C THR A 258 17.64 0.80 5.00
N ASN A 259 17.57 1.10 3.71
CA ASN A 259 17.08 2.38 3.21
C ASN A 259 15.54 2.48 3.18
N LEU A 260 14.82 1.39 3.50
CA LEU A 260 13.36 1.35 3.49
C LEU A 260 12.80 1.57 4.88
N ASN A 261 12.03 2.66 5.05
CA ASN A 261 11.26 2.91 6.28
C ASN A 261 9.84 3.38 5.92
N LEU A 262 8.96 2.41 5.66
CA LEU A 262 7.59 2.66 5.22
C LEU A 262 6.77 3.44 6.26
N LEU A 263 6.98 3.17 7.55
CA LEU A 263 6.22 3.82 8.62
C LEU A 263 6.66 5.27 8.85
N ALA A 264 7.95 5.56 8.80
CA ALA A 264 8.44 6.94 8.90
C ALA A 264 7.96 7.81 7.73
N GLU A 265 7.95 7.25 6.53
CA GLU A 265 7.52 7.96 5.32
C GLU A 265 5.98 8.11 5.23
N ALA A 266 5.22 7.19 5.86
CA ALA A 266 3.77 7.17 5.82
C ALA A 266 3.14 8.48 6.28
N SER A 267 3.68 9.12 7.33
CA SER A 267 3.16 10.40 7.85
C SER A 267 3.13 11.49 6.77
N ARG A 268 4.19 11.64 5.96
CA ARG A 268 4.25 12.64 4.89
C ARG A 268 3.25 12.32 3.78
N VAL A 269 3.21 11.07 3.34
CA VAL A 269 2.30 10.60 2.27
C VAL A 269 0.85 10.80 2.68
N LEU A 270 0.49 10.46 3.91
CA LEU A 270 -0.89 10.56 4.42
C LEU A 270 -1.33 12.00 4.69
N ARG A 271 -0.43 12.91 5.07
CA ARG A 271 -0.71 14.35 5.08
C ARG A 271 -0.99 14.87 3.67
N GLY A 272 -0.27 14.41 2.68
CA GLY A 272 -0.52 14.73 1.27
C GLY A 272 -1.85 14.16 0.77
N GLU A 273 -2.21 12.92 1.14
CA GLU A 273 -3.53 12.33 0.84
C GLU A 273 -4.64 13.18 1.47
N ARG A 274 -4.50 13.63 2.74
CA ARG A 274 -5.43 14.55 3.39
C ARG A 274 -5.60 15.84 2.56
N ALA A 275 -4.49 16.46 2.14
CA ALA A 275 -4.53 17.67 1.32
C ALA A 275 -5.26 17.45 -0.01
N CYS A 276 -4.99 16.33 -0.70
CA CYS A 276 -5.70 15.95 -1.92
C CYS A 276 -7.20 15.71 -1.69
N ALA A 277 -7.57 15.08 -0.57
CA ALA A 277 -8.96 14.85 -0.21
C ALA A 277 -9.70 16.17 0.12
N VAL A 278 -9.02 17.09 0.83
CA VAL A 278 -9.53 18.45 1.11
C VAL A 278 -9.82 19.18 -0.20
N GLN A 279 -8.89 19.20 -1.14
CA GLN A 279 -9.09 19.87 -2.42
C GLN A 279 -10.22 19.21 -3.24
N THR A 280 -10.29 17.88 -3.25
CA THR A 280 -11.34 17.11 -3.93
C THR A 280 -12.73 17.53 -3.44
N ILE A 281 -12.94 17.65 -2.12
CA ILE A 281 -14.21 18.07 -1.54
C ILE A 281 -14.44 19.56 -1.80
N ALA A 282 -13.41 20.42 -1.66
CA ALA A 282 -13.54 21.86 -1.82
C ALA A 282 -13.93 22.24 -3.26
N GLU A 283 -13.32 21.63 -4.25
CA GLU A 283 -13.50 21.94 -5.68
C GLU A 283 -14.64 21.17 -6.34
N ARG A 284 -15.36 20.32 -5.59
CA ARG A 284 -16.41 19.44 -6.13
C ARG A 284 -15.91 18.53 -7.27
N ILE A 285 -14.66 18.15 -7.24
CA ILE A 285 -14.11 17.22 -8.24
C ILE A 285 -14.84 15.89 -8.10
N PRO A 286 -15.57 15.41 -9.13
CA PRO A 286 -16.19 14.11 -9.06
C PRO A 286 -15.08 13.07 -8.99
N ARG A 287 -14.87 12.48 -7.82
CA ARG A 287 -14.06 11.25 -7.75
C ARG A 287 -14.81 10.19 -8.56
N ARG A 288 -14.30 9.80 -9.70
CA ARG A 288 -14.52 8.45 -10.19
C ARG A 288 -13.97 7.55 -9.10
N LEU A 289 -14.89 6.90 -8.39
CA LEU A 289 -14.57 6.03 -7.28
C LEU A 289 -13.71 4.87 -7.76
N GLN A 290 -12.42 5.07 -7.73
CA GLN A 290 -11.43 4.07 -8.09
C GLN A 290 -11.03 3.17 -6.91
N TYR A 291 -11.64 3.36 -5.74
CA TYR A 291 -11.63 2.32 -4.71
C TYR A 291 -12.64 1.24 -5.10
N SER A 292 -12.34 0.58 -6.22
CA SER A 292 -13.04 -0.58 -6.75
C SER A 292 -12.74 -1.85 -5.95
N TYR A 293 -12.67 -1.75 -4.62
CA TYR A 293 -12.88 -2.92 -3.79
C TYR A 293 -14.38 -3.13 -3.67
N SER A 294 -14.86 -3.96 -4.59
CA SER A 294 -16.20 -4.56 -4.66
C SER A 294 -17.32 -3.79 -3.95
N TYR A 295 -18.02 -2.94 -4.70
CA TYR A 295 -19.30 -2.33 -4.34
C TYR A 295 -20.35 -3.31 -3.77
N GLN A 296 -20.11 -4.61 -3.91
CA GLN A 296 -21.02 -5.67 -3.48
C GLN A 296 -21.11 -5.85 -1.96
N ASN A 297 -20.18 -5.30 -1.18
CA ASN A 297 -20.14 -5.47 0.28
C ASN A 297 -20.33 -4.18 1.09
N TRP A 298 -20.87 -3.13 0.48
CA TRP A 298 -21.16 -1.90 1.22
C TRP A 298 -22.41 -2.08 2.09
N GLY A 299 -22.19 -2.07 3.40
CA GLY A 299 -23.29 -2.12 4.35
C GLY A 299 -24.26 -0.92 4.24
N PRO A 300 -25.43 -1.02 4.87
CA PRO A 300 -26.48 0.02 4.80
C PRO A 300 -26.01 1.43 5.20
N SER A 301 -25.03 1.54 6.11
CA SER A 301 -24.45 2.82 6.56
C SER A 301 -23.70 3.54 5.43
N MET A 302 -22.95 2.81 4.62
CA MET A 302 -22.24 3.41 3.49
C MET A 302 -23.22 3.84 2.38
N GLN A 303 -24.28 3.08 2.14
CA GLN A 303 -25.34 3.49 1.20
C GLN A 303 -25.99 4.80 1.66
N ARG A 304 -26.28 4.95 2.97
CA ARG A 304 -26.80 6.21 3.53
C ARG A 304 -25.78 7.36 3.39
N ALA A 305 -24.50 7.08 3.63
CA ALA A 305 -23.44 8.07 3.41
C ALA A 305 -23.44 8.63 1.99
N TRP A 306 -23.65 7.78 0.98
CA TRP A 306 -23.76 8.21 -0.42
C TRP A 306 -24.99 9.08 -0.66
N ILE A 307 -26.15 8.73 -0.11
CA ILE A 307 -27.36 9.56 -0.24
C ILE A 307 -27.14 10.92 0.41
N HIS A 308 -26.62 10.96 1.64
CA HIS A 308 -26.32 12.22 2.33
C HIS A 308 -25.25 13.05 1.61
N ALA A 309 -24.22 12.41 1.04
CA ALA A 309 -23.23 13.09 0.23
C ALA A 309 -23.83 13.70 -1.04
N GLY A 310 -24.73 12.99 -1.72
CA GLY A 310 -25.46 13.49 -2.89
C GLY A 310 -26.31 14.72 -2.53
N ILE A 311 -27.08 14.66 -1.44
CA ILE A 311 -27.86 15.79 -0.93
C ILE A 311 -26.91 16.94 -0.51
N GLY A 312 -25.77 16.64 0.10
CA GLY A 312 -24.76 17.61 0.49
C GLY A 312 -24.15 18.39 -0.68
N GLN A 313 -24.21 17.85 -1.92
CA GLN A 313 -23.76 18.57 -3.11
C GLN A 313 -24.70 19.75 -3.50
N ILE A 314 -25.99 19.59 -3.27
CA ILE A 314 -27.00 20.62 -3.56
C ILE A 314 -27.33 21.48 -2.34
N GLY A 315 -26.92 21.05 -1.13
CA GLY A 315 -27.12 21.78 0.12
C GLY A 315 -26.26 23.04 0.27
N PRO A 316 -26.41 23.76 1.42
CA PRO A 316 -25.59 24.93 1.72
C PRO A 316 -24.09 24.64 1.62
N ARG A 317 -23.30 25.62 1.12
CA ARG A 317 -21.84 25.51 1.07
C ARG A 317 -21.21 25.24 2.45
N GLY A 318 -21.88 25.71 3.51
CA GLY A 318 -21.47 25.46 4.90
C GLY A 318 -21.41 23.98 5.27
N TRP A 319 -22.28 23.15 4.70
CA TRP A 319 -22.24 21.69 4.93
C TRP A 319 -20.97 21.06 4.37
N ARG A 320 -20.54 21.49 3.20
CA ARG A 320 -19.27 21.03 2.61
C ARG A 320 -18.08 21.46 3.46
N GLN A 321 -18.09 22.70 3.96
CA GLN A 321 -17.04 23.20 4.83
C GLN A 321 -16.96 22.43 6.15
N ARG A 322 -18.09 21.98 6.70
CA ARG A 322 -18.10 21.06 7.85
C ARG A 322 -17.54 19.68 7.52
N ASN A 323 -17.85 19.17 6.32
CA ASN A 323 -17.24 17.94 5.83
C ASN A 323 -15.70 18.04 5.69
N LEU A 324 -15.17 19.21 5.29
CA LEU A 324 -13.72 19.44 5.28
C LEU A 324 -13.12 19.37 6.69
N ILE A 325 -13.80 19.93 7.68
CA ILE A 325 -13.37 19.86 9.09
C ILE A 325 -13.41 18.40 9.57
N ALA A 326 -14.51 17.70 9.34
CA ALA A 326 -14.65 16.28 9.70
C ALA A 326 -13.57 15.40 9.06
N LEU A 327 -13.25 15.65 7.77
CA LEU A 327 -12.16 14.98 7.07
C LEU A 327 -10.81 15.21 7.76
N CYS A 328 -10.49 16.46 8.06
CA CYS A 328 -9.23 16.82 8.72
C CYS A 328 -9.10 16.13 10.08
N HIS A 329 -10.13 16.19 10.91
CA HIS A 329 -10.15 15.52 12.23
C HIS A 329 -10.02 14.01 12.10
N TYR A 330 -10.68 13.39 11.11
CA TYR A 330 -10.56 11.96 10.88
C TYR A 330 -9.12 11.57 10.55
N TYR A 331 -8.46 12.32 9.63
CA TYR A 331 -7.07 12.07 9.30
C TYR A 331 -6.13 12.25 10.51
N ASP A 332 -6.32 13.30 11.29
CA ASP A 332 -5.48 13.55 12.46
C ASP A 332 -5.61 12.40 13.47
N GLN A 333 -6.84 12.05 13.83
CA GLN A 333 -7.12 11.12 14.93
C GLN A 333 -6.96 9.65 14.54
N TYR A 334 -7.35 9.26 13.32
CA TYR A 334 -7.48 7.85 12.95
C TYR A 334 -6.49 7.40 11.86
N VAL A 335 -5.69 8.31 11.34
CA VAL A 335 -4.69 8.00 10.32
C VAL A 335 -3.29 8.40 10.78
N LEU A 336 -3.10 9.66 11.16
CA LEU A 336 -1.78 10.20 11.51
C LEU A 336 -1.35 9.84 12.94
N GLU A 337 -2.28 9.90 13.91
CA GLU A 337 -2.01 9.51 15.30
C GLU A 337 -1.60 8.03 15.43
N PRO A 338 -2.28 7.05 14.80
CA PRO A 338 -1.82 5.67 14.80
C PRO A 338 -0.43 5.49 14.22
N ILE A 339 -0.07 6.20 13.14
CA ILE A 339 1.30 6.15 12.58
C ILE A 339 2.32 6.71 13.56
N ALA A 340 2.00 7.84 14.21
CA ALA A 340 2.87 8.42 15.24
C ALA A 340 3.06 7.45 16.41
N ALA A 341 1.97 6.84 16.88
CA ALA A 341 2.01 5.87 17.97
C ALA A 341 2.90 4.65 17.63
N VAL A 342 2.81 4.10 16.41
CA VAL A 342 3.72 3.00 15.99
C VAL A 342 5.17 3.47 15.96
N ASN A 343 5.46 4.64 15.41
CA ASN A 343 6.83 5.18 15.34
C ASN A 343 7.42 5.45 16.74
N GLU A 344 6.59 5.68 17.75
CA GLU A 344 6.97 5.85 19.14
C GLU A 344 6.96 4.53 19.94
N GLY A 345 6.75 3.39 19.29
CA GLY A 345 6.73 2.08 19.94
C GLY A 345 5.41 1.73 20.64
N ARG A 346 4.34 2.53 20.46
CA ARG A 346 3.01 2.33 21.07
C ARG A 346 2.06 1.57 20.13
N SER A 347 2.51 0.40 19.66
CA SER A 347 1.79 -0.39 18.65
C SER A 347 0.38 -0.81 19.09
N GLY A 348 0.18 -1.21 20.35
CA GLY A 348 -1.12 -1.57 20.90
C GLY A 348 -2.12 -0.40 20.86
N GLU A 349 -1.67 0.82 21.21
CA GLU A 349 -2.51 2.02 21.10
C GLU A 349 -2.88 2.33 19.65
N ALA A 350 -1.92 2.22 18.73
CA ALA A 350 -2.16 2.44 17.31
C ALA A 350 -3.25 1.51 16.78
N LEU A 351 -3.20 0.23 17.13
CA LEU A 351 -4.16 -0.76 16.70
C LEU A 351 -5.56 -0.53 17.30
N ARG A 352 -5.60 -0.12 18.56
CA ARG A 352 -6.86 0.28 19.22
C ARG A 352 -7.51 1.48 18.51
N LEU A 353 -6.73 2.50 18.17
CA LEU A 353 -7.23 3.67 17.42
C LEU A 353 -7.77 3.28 16.04
N VAL A 354 -7.10 2.37 15.36
CA VAL A 354 -7.52 1.85 14.07
C VAL A 354 -8.81 1.02 14.17
N SER A 355 -8.98 0.23 15.24
CA SER A 355 -10.24 -0.48 15.50
C SER A 355 -11.40 0.48 15.71
N ILE A 356 -11.22 1.51 16.54
CA ILE A 356 -12.22 2.57 16.74
C ILE A 356 -12.55 3.27 15.41
N ALA A 357 -11.55 3.54 14.59
CA ALA A 357 -11.74 4.14 13.27
C ALA A 357 -12.58 3.24 12.35
N PHE A 358 -12.37 1.93 12.41
CA PHE A 358 -13.15 0.94 11.65
C PHE A 358 -14.63 0.96 12.08
N ASP A 359 -14.91 0.93 13.38
CA ASP A 359 -16.26 0.98 13.91
C ASP A 359 -16.97 2.29 13.54
N ASN A 360 -16.27 3.43 13.68
CA ASN A 360 -16.79 4.73 13.29
C ASN A 360 -17.04 4.85 11.78
N PHE A 361 -16.23 4.17 10.96
CA PHE A 361 -16.43 4.14 9.51
C PHE A 361 -17.73 3.43 9.13
N HIS A 362 -18.17 2.45 9.92
CA HIS A 362 -19.40 1.70 9.73
C HIS A 362 -20.62 2.28 10.47
N ALA A 363 -20.42 3.28 11.33
CA ALA A 363 -21.50 3.97 12.03
C ALA A 363 -22.31 4.87 11.06
N ASP A 364 -23.50 5.31 11.50
CA ASP A 364 -24.31 6.25 10.74
C ASP A 364 -23.65 7.63 10.64
N CYS A 365 -23.83 8.27 9.50
CA CYS A 365 -23.32 9.62 9.25
C CYS A 365 -24.42 10.57 8.80
N GLY A 366 -24.20 11.86 9.03
CA GLY A 366 -25.10 12.95 8.65
C GLY A 366 -24.60 13.74 7.43
N PHE A 367 -25.24 14.85 7.15
CA PHE A 367 -24.87 15.74 6.04
C PHE A 367 -23.53 16.45 6.25
N TYR A 368 -23.04 16.55 7.49
CA TYR A 368 -21.84 17.28 7.85
C TYR A 368 -20.57 16.47 7.76
N ASP A 369 -20.66 15.14 7.63
CA ASP A 369 -19.54 14.21 7.61
C ASP A 369 -19.60 13.14 6.49
N ALA A 370 -20.71 13.06 5.76
CA ALA A 370 -20.89 12.05 4.71
C ALA A 370 -19.85 12.16 3.58
N LEU A 371 -19.53 13.38 3.11
CA LEU A 371 -18.50 13.60 2.11
C LEU A 371 -17.10 13.28 2.66
N ALA A 372 -16.84 13.60 3.93
CA ALA A 372 -15.60 13.21 4.59
C ALA A 372 -15.46 11.69 4.57
N ARG A 373 -16.47 10.96 5.03
CA ARG A 373 -16.48 9.51 5.12
C ARG A 373 -16.19 8.82 3.79
N ILE A 374 -16.86 9.20 2.71
CA ILE A 374 -16.62 8.58 1.39
C ILE A 374 -15.28 9.00 0.75
N ASN A 375 -14.61 10.00 1.30
CA ASN A 375 -13.30 10.46 0.83
C ASN A 375 -12.15 10.10 1.77
N THR A 376 -12.40 9.37 2.87
CA THR A 376 -11.36 8.83 3.74
C THR A 376 -11.02 7.41 3.35
N PRO A 377 -9.74 7.02 3.37
CA PRO A 377 -9.36 5.63 3.17
C PRO A 377 -9.75 4.79 4.40
N ASN A 378 -10.09 3.52 4.19
CA ASN A 378 -10.21 2.59 5.29
C ASN A 378 -8.81 2.20 5.79
N PHE A 379 -8.29 2.97 6.75
CA PHE A 379 -6.96 2.81 7.26
C PHE A 379 -6.81 1.59 8.20
N ALA A 380 -7.94 1.02 8.63
CA ALA A 380 -7.95 -0.20 9.45
C ALA A 380 -7.25 -1.40 8.78
N PHE A 381 -7.27 -1.46 7.45
CA PHE A 381 -6.53 -2.48 6.71
C PHE A 381 -5.09 -2.05 6.40
N GLY A 382 -4.84 -0.77 6.21
CA GLY A 382 -3.55 -0.28 5.73
C GLY A 382 -2.46 -0.26 6.78
N LEU A 383 -2.77 0.17 8.01
CA LEU A 383 -1.76 0.21 9.06
C LEU A 383 -1.20 -1.18 9.40
N PRO A 384 -2.03 -2.21 9.63
CA PRO A 384 -1.55 -3.57 9.85
C PRO A 384 -0.68 -4.09 8.71
N GLN A 385 -1.04 -3.79 7.46
CA GLN A 385 -0.25 -4.17 6.29
C GLN A 385 1.12 -3.48 6.28
N LEU A 386 1.16 -2.16 6.53
CA LEU A 386 2.41 -1.40 6.61
C LEU A 386 3.32 -1.90 7.74
N MET A 387 2.77 -2.15 8.92
CA MET A 387 3.50 -2.70 10.06
C MET A 387 4.08 -4.08 9.73
N ARG A 388 3.29 -4.96 9.13
CA ARG A 388 3.70 -6.31 8.73
C ARG A 388 4.88 -6.27 7.77
N VAL A 389 4.81 -5.41 6.74
CA VAL A 389 5.89 -5.29 5.76
C VAL A 389 7.13 -4.67 6.38
N GLN A 390 6.99 -3.65 7.23
CA GLN A 390 8.13 -3.05 7.93
C GLN A 390 8.83 -4.04 8.84
N ILE A 391 8.09 -4.85 9.57
CA ILE A 391 8.66 -5.93 10.39
C ILE A 391 9.34 -6.98 9.50
N GLY A 392 8.74 -7.34 8.37
CA GLY A 392 9.36 -8.23 7.38
C GLY A 392 10.69 -7.70 6.85
N ILE A 393 10.80 -6.40 6.62
CA ILE A 393 12.07 -5.73 6.25
C ILE A 393 13.11 -5.92 7.38
N HIS A 394 12.74 -5.65 8.64
CA HIS A 394 13.64 -5.81 9.78
C HIS A 394 14.09 -7.26 9.95
N GLN A 395 13.16 -8.21 9.81
CA GLN A 395 13.47 -9.64 9.84
C GLN A 395 14.43 -10.05 8.72
N ALA A 396 14.24 -9.53 7.49
CA ALA A 396 15.10 -9.80 6.36
C ALA A 396 16.51 -9.25 6.56
N ILE A 397 16.65 -8.03 7.07
CA ILE A 397 17.95 -7.42 7.40
C ILE A 397 18.72 -8.28 8.40
N VAL A 398 18.04 -8.68 9.48
CA VAL A 398 18.64 -9.54 10.53
C VAL A 398 18.95 -10.94 9.98
N ALA A 399 18.04 -11.53 9.19
CA ALA A 399 18.25 -12.85 8.58
C ALA A 399 19.45 -12.86 7.63
N CYS A 400 19.66 -11.80 6.85
CA CYS A 400 20.86 -11.64 6.05
C CYS A 400 22.12 -11.56 6.93
N GLY A 401 22.08 -10.81 8.04
CA GLY A 401 23.19 -10.74 9.00
C GLY A 401 23.52 -12.08 9.63
N ILE A 402 22.51 -12.83 10.03
CA ILE A 402 22.68 -14.20 10.59
C ILE A 402 23.32 -15.14 9.55
N GLU A 403 22.89 -15.10 8.31
CA GLU A 403 23.48 -15.96 7.27
C GLU A 403 24.90 -15.53 6.92
N ARG A 404 25.25 -14.25 6.94
CA ARG A 404 26.62 -13.74 6.78
C ARG A 404 27.52 -14.20 7.93
N HIS A 405 27.02 -14.13 9.18
CA HIS A 405 27.73 -14.69 10.34
C HIS A 405 28.00 -16.18 10.14
N ARG A 406 26.98 -16.94 9.72
CA ARG A 406 27.12 -18.38 9.46
C ARG A 406 28.13 -18.69 8.36
N LEU A 407 28.16 -17.89 7.28
CA LEU A 407 29.14 -18.06 6.19
C LEU A 407 30.57 -17.82 6.66
N THR A 408 30.76 -16.92 7.65
CA THR A 408 32.09 -16.57 8.17
C THR A 408 32.56 -17.52 9.28
N HIS A 409 31.64 -17.95 10.19
CA HIS A 409 32.01 -18.69 11.39
C HIS A 409 31.55 -20.16 11.37
N ASP A 410 30.83 -20.56 10.32
CA ASP A 410 30.19 -21.90 10.15
C ASP A 410 29.16 -22.25 11.26
N THR A 411 28.77 -21.29 12.06
CA THR A 411 27.80 -21.40 13.15
C THR A 411 26.79 -20.26 13.12
N LEU A 412 25.62 -20.50 13.67
CA LEU A 412 24.65 -19.40 13.91
C LEU A 412 25.09 -18.60 15.14
N PRO A 413 24.79 -17.28 15.19
CA PRO A 413 25.04 -16.49 16.38
C PRO A 413 24.20 -17.01 17.57
N GLY A 414 24.72 -16.94 18.78
CA GLY A 414 23.99 -17.29 19.99
C GLY A 414 22.92 -16.25 20.33
N ARG A 415 23.16 -14.99 19.97
CA ARG A 415 22.27 -13.86 20.19
C ARG A 415 22.47 -12.81 19.10
N LEU A 416 21.48 -11.93 18.89
CA LEU A 416 21.49 -10.96 17.79
C LEU A 416 22.58 -9.88 17.94
N GLU A 417 22.99 -9.54 19.16
CA GLU A 417 24.05 -8.57 19.44
C GLU A 417 25.41 -8.96 18.86
N GLU A 418 25.64 -10.26 18.63
CA GLU A 418 26.87 -10.78 18.00
C GLU A 418 26.99 -10.38 16.52
N LEU A 419 25.90 -9.92 15.92
CA LEU A 419 25.92 -9.42 14.54
C LEU A 419 26.52 -8.03 14.43
N VAL A 420 26.55 -7.24 15.52
CA VAL A 420 27.00 -5.86 15.56
C VAL A 420 28.45 -5.77 16.06
N PRO A 421 29.33 -5.00 15.44
CA PRO A 421 29.13 -4.20 14.21
C PRO A 421 29.47 -4.92 12.91
N GLN A 422 29.97 -6.16 12.96
CA GLN A 422 30.61 -6.82 11.81
C GLN A 422 29.65 -7.12 10.65
N PHE A 423 28.43 -7.55 10.95
CA PHE A 423 27.44 -7.97 9.94
C PHE A 423 26.26 -7.02 9.82
N LEU A 424 26.07 -6.16 10.83
CA LEU A 424 25.08 -5.09 10.88
C LEU A 424 25.71 -3.89 11.59
N ASP A 425 25.48 -2.67 11.07
CA ASP A 425 25.92 -1.45 11.78
C ASP A 425 25.18 -1.30 13.12
N ARG A 426 23.90 -1.65 13.14
CA ARG A 426 23.03 -1.71 14.33
C ARG A 426 21.89 -2.68 14.07
N LEU A 427 21.29 -3.20 15.13
CA LEU A 427 20.03 -3.94 15.05
C LEU A 427 18.89 -2.99 14.64
N PRO A 428 17.97 -3.41 13.73
CA PRO A 428 16.78 -2.61 13.43
C PRO A 428 15.91 -2.42 14.69
N GLU A 429 15.47 -1.18 14.92
CA GLU A 429 14.49 -0.88 15.95
C GLU A 429 13.12 -1.41 15.49
N SER A 430 12.70 -2.53 16.05
CA SER A 430 11.41 -3.15 15.79
C SER A 430 10.50 -3.00 16.99
N HIS A 431 9.28 -2.56 16.76
CA HIS A 431 8.24 -2.46 17.77
C HIS A 431 7.02 -3.29 17.35
N PRO A 432 6.73 -4.41 18.05
CA PRO A 432 7.50 -5.03 19.13
C PRO A 432 8.88 -5.57 18.72
N PRO A 433 9.77 -5.85 19.69
CA PRO A 433 11.12 -6.36 19.40
C PRO A 433 11.11 -7.74 18.77
N LEU A 434 12.19 -8.05 18.04
CA LEU A 434 12.39 -9.36 17.42
C LEU A 434 12.84 -10.39 18.47
N ASP A 435 12.11 -11.51 18.57
CA ASP A 435 12.49 -12.70 19.35
C ASP A 435 13.26 -13.65 18.41
N TYR A 436 14.52 -13.90 18.73
CA TYR A 436 15.41 -14.79 17.99
C TYR A 436 15.57 -16.13 18.69
N ARG A 437 15.40 -17.23 17.95
CA ARG A 437 15.63 -18.57 18.45
C ARG A 437 16.37 -19.43 17.44
N VAL A 438 17.38 -20.15 17.92
CA VAL A 438 18.04 -21.20 17.17
C VAL A 438 17.27 -22.51 17.35
N GLU A 439 16.93 -23.15 16.23
CA GLU A 439 16.20 -24.40 16.18
C GLU A 439 17.18 -25.60 16.18
N ASN A 440 16.75 -26.76 16.71
CA ASN A 440 17.56 -27.96 16.79
C ASN A 440 18.03 -28.51 15.42
N ASN A 441 17.40 -28.07 14.33
CA ASN A 441 17.73 -28.46 12.96
C ASN A 441 18.82 -27.58 12.29
N GLY A 442 19.49 -26.71 13.06
CA GLY A 442 20.49 -25.76 12.55
C GLY A 442 19.87 -24.61 11.72
N ARG A 443 18.60 -24.31 11.97
CA ARG A 443 17.87 -23.15 11.44
C ARG A 443 17.59 -22.16 12.57
N PHE A 444 17.03 -21.05 12.23
CA PHE A 444 16.59 -20.05 13.20
C PHE A 444 15.19 -19.55 12.87
N THR A 445 14.57 -18.95 13.87
CA THR A 445 13.28 -18.28 13.76
C THR A 445 13.41 -16.86 14.30
N LEU A 446 12.85 -15.88 13.57
CA LEU A 446 12.65 -14.52 14.06
C LEU A 446 11.15 -14.29 14.19
N LYS A 447 10.71 -13.92 15.38
CA LYS A 447 9.29 -13.68 15.68
C LYS A 447 9.07 -12.30 16.24
N VAL A 448 7.89 -11.76 15.99
CA VAL A 448 7.33 -10.62 16.70
C VAL A 448 6.00 -11.05 17.29
N ASN A 449 5.86 -11.00 18.59
CA ASN A 449 4.63 -11.33 19.30
C ASN A 449 3.77 -10.08 19.47
N LEU A 450 2.60 -10.09 18.88
CA LEU A 450 1.63 -8.99 18.94
C LEU A 450 0.63 -9.15 20.10
N THR A 451 0.53 -10.36 20.66
CA THR A 451 -0.52 -10.76 21.61
C THR A 451 -0.43 -10.08 22.98
N ALA A 452 0.71 -9.53 23.37
CA ALA A 452 0.84 -8.85 24.68
C ALA A 452 0.24 -7.43 24.71
N GLU A 453 -0.02 -6.82 23.54
CA GLU A 453 -0.46 -5.43 23.45
C GLU A 453 -1.80 -5.27 22.70
N ALA A 454 -2.35 -6.34 22.14
CA ALA A 454 -3.42 -6.26 21.15
C ALA A 454 -4.74 -6.91 21.61
N ASP A 455 -5.31 -6.46 22.72
CA ASP A 455 -6.73 -6.63 22.98
C ASP A 455 -7.53 -5.88 21.89
N GLY A 456 -8.01 -6.58 20.89
CA GLY A 456 -8.76 -6.00 19.74
C GLY A 456 -8.20 -6.32 18.36
N TRP A 457 -7.00 -6.89 18.24
CA TRP A 457 -6.42 -7.28 16.95
C TRP A 457 -7.18 -8.43 16.27
N GLU A 458 -7.80 -9.33 17.05
CA GLU A 458 -8.58 -10.46 16.55
C GLU A 458 -9.82 -10.05 15.75
N SER A 459 -10.29 -8.81 15.93
CA SER A 459 -11.47 -8.27 15.24
C SER A 459 -11.16 -7.62 13.88
N LEU A 460 -9.89 -7.41 13.53
CA LEU A 460 -9.54 -6.85 12.24
C LEU A 460 -9.61 -7.92 11.14
N PRO A 461 -10.32 -7.67 10.04
CA PRO A 461 -10.44 -8.65 8.98
C PRO A 461 -9.08 -8.96 8.36
N ASP A 462 -8.83 -10.26 8.13
CA ASP A 462 -7.63 -10.72 7.43
C ASP A 462 -7.62 -10.16 6.00
N SER A 463 -6.61 -9.37 5.66
CA SER A 463 -6.43 -8.77 4.33
C SER A 463 -5.96 -9.80 3.27
N GLY A 464 -5.73 -11.03 3.65
CA GLY A 464 -5.33 -12.12 2.75
C GLY A 464 -6.51 -13.05 2.50
N GLY A 465 -7.00 -13.12 1.27
CA GLY A 465 -8.20 -13.79 0.75
C GLY A 465 -8.49 -15.25 1.15
N ASP A 466 -7.95 -15.76 2.21
CA ASP A 466 -8.23 -17.06 2.79
C ASP A 466 -9.18 -16.86 4.00
N ARG A 467 -10.48 -16.91 3.74
CA ARG A 467 -11.57 -16.72 4.70
C ARG A 467 -11.63 -17.84 5.74
N GLY A 468 -10.62 -18.01 6.56
CA GLY A 468 -10.64 -19.08 7.55
C GLY A 468 -9.53 -19.08 8.59
N ALA A 469 -8.48 -18.31 8.40
CA ALA A 469 -7.42 -18.17 9.39
C ALA A 469 -7.44 -16.72 9.89
N GLY A 470 -7.79 -16.49 11.13
CA GLY A 470 -7.60 -15.18 11.78
C GLY A 470 -6.15 -14.70 11.64
N PRO A 471 -5.88 -13.41 11.89
CA PRO A 471 -4.54 -12.87 11.79
C PRO A 471 -3.58 -13.73 12.61
N PRO A 472 -2.39 -14.07 12.09
CA PRO A 472 -1.45 -14.86 12.84
C PRO A 472 -1.09 -14.11 14.14
N ALA A 473 -1.19 -14.80 15.27
CA ALA A 473 -0.83 -14.25 16.58
C ALA A 473 0.64 -13.77 16.66
N SER A 474 1.45 -14.06 15.65
CA SER A 474 2.83 -13.62 15.52
C SER A 474 3.25 -13.53 14.06
N TRP A 475 4.03 -12.51 13.71
CA TRP A 475 4.72 -12.44 12.42
C TRP A 475 6.06 -13.15 12.52
N ARG A 476 6.25 -14.15 11.64
CA ARG A 476 7.37 -15.07 11.72
C ARG A 476 8.21 -15.04 10.47
N TRP A 477 9.52 -15.05 10.65
CA TRP A 477 10.48 -15.46 9.65
C TRP A 477 10.99 -16.84 10.06
N GLU A 478 10.54 -17.87 9.38
CA GLU A 478 10.88 -19.27 9.67
C GLU A 478 11.13 -20.01 8.37
N TYR A 479 11.78 -21.16 8.47
CA TYR A 479 12.05 -21.99 7.31
C TYR A 479 11.30 -23.32 7.45
N PRO A 480 10.83 -23.89 6.30
CA PRO A 480 10.19 -25.18 6.32
C PRO A 480 11.16 -26.26 6.84
N GLU A 481 10.63 -27.24 7.53
CA GLU A 481 11.42 -28.40 7.89
C GLU A 481 12.06 -28.99 6.62
N PRO A 482 13.35 -29.42 6.69
CA PRO A 482 13.95 -30.11 5.56
C PRO A 482 13.11 -31.34 5.28
N SER A 483 12.37 -31.35 4.17
CA SER A 483 11.66 -32.56 3.73
C SER A 483 12.69 -33.69 3.70
N ARG A 484 12.42 -34.77 4.44
CA ARG A 484 13.18 -36.01 4.28
C ARG A 484 13.02 -36.40 2.81
N ARG A 485 14.01 -36.03 2.02
CA ARG A 485 14.12 -36.41 0.62
C ARG A 485 14.65 -37.84 0.55
#